data_bb87de803fa518461e537a9da234bd18
#
_entry.id   bb87de803fa518461e537a9da234bd18
#
_cell.length_a   1.000
_cell.length_b   1.000
_cell.length_c   1.000
_cell.angle_alpha   90.00
_cell.angle_beta   90.00
_cell.angle_gamma   90.00
#
_symmetry.space_group_name_H-M   'P 1'
#
loop_
_entity.id
_entity.type
_entity.pdbx_description
1 polymer ?
#
loop_
_entity_poly.entity_id
_entity_poly.type
_entity_poly.pdbx_seq_one_letter_code
_entity_poly.pdbx_strand_id
1 'polypeptide(L)'
;MGIKIKKELKPQQKLVPLDVKYLFAVPLIGVVDIFTMLSFYNKMPAEGMMGAKIFYIFFALVGAGFAYWGFRWKITSDNKQLTIRPAFGRQKEVKYGEVKKVEIHRKRRNNSLSYYTLHDENGEILLKVYPIMSNSGELLERLKRLGIKLEELVDR
;
A
#
# COMPACT_ATOMS: atom_id res chain seq x y z
N MET A 1 5.71 31.88 -41.95
CA MET A 1 6.45 30.61 -42.01
C MET A 1 6.60 30.08 -40.57
N GLY A 2 5.70 29.20 -40.13
CA GLY A 2 5.66 28.72 -38.75
C GLY A 2 6.42 27.42 -38.65
N ILE A 3 7.51 27.41 -37.86
CA ILE A 3 8.30 26.22 -37.56
C ILE A 3 7.51 25.39 -36.57
N LYS A 4 6.86 24.31 -37.03
CA LYS A 4 6.31 23.27 -36.15
C LYS A 4 7.49 22.48 -35.53
N ILE A 5 7.85 22.83 -34.31
CA ILE A 5 8.76 22.01 -33.51
C ILE A 5 8.03 20.67 -33.22
N LYS A 6 8.37 19.64 -33.98
CA LYS A 6 7.99 18.26 -33.67
C LYS A 6 8.64 17.91 -32.35
N LYS A 7 7.85 17.91 -31.29
CA LYS A 7 8.29 17.40 -29.97
C LYS A 7 8.58 15.92 -30.17
N GLU A 8 9.84 15.57 -30.39
CA GLU A 8 10.27 14.15 -30.42
C GLU A 8 9.91 13.53 -29.08
N LEU A 9 8.95 12.63 -29.11
CA LEU A 9 8.62 11.76 -27.98
C LEU A 9 9.90 10.95 -27.68
N LYS A 10 10.52 11.24 -26.54
CA LYS A 10 11.63 10.45 -26.03
C LYS A 10 11.22 8.97 -26.09
N PRO A 11 12.10 8.06 -26.54
CA PRO A 11 11.78 6.63 -26.59
C PRO A 11 11.29 6.21 -25.21
N GLN A 12 10.12 5.59 -25.13
CA GLN A 12 9.53 5.13 -23.88
C GLN A 12 10.53 4.15 -23.26
N GLN A 13 11.27 4.63 -22.28
CA GLN A 13 12.14 3.79 -21.47
C GLN A 13 11.26 2.73 -20.83
N LYS A 14 11.47 1.46 -21.23
CA LYS A 14 10.71 0.33 -20.69
C LYS A 14 10.85 0.33 -19.17
N LEU A 15 9.80 0.72 -18.48
CA LEU A 15 9.80 0.79 -17.01
C LEU A 15 9.88 -0.63 -16.46
N VAL A 16 10.85 -0.89 -15.61
CA VAL A 16 10.94 -2.17 -14.88
C VAL A 16 9.72 -2.28 -13.96
N PRO A 17 9.08 -3.45 -13.87
CA PRO A 17 7.99 -3.66 -12.92
C PRO A 17 8.41 -3.30 -11.50
N LEU A 18 7.58 -2.54 -10.79
CA LEU A 18 7.83 -2.08 -9.43
C LEU A 18 6.75 -2.63 -8.50
N ASP A 19 7.16 -3.39 -7.51
CA ASP A 19 6.27 -3.92 -6.47
C ASP A 19 6.28 -3.01 -5.24
N VAL A 20 5.11 -2.53 -4.84
CA VAL A 20 4.87 -1.81 -3.58
C VAL A 20 4.10 -2.72 -2.64
N LYS A 21 4.68 -3.01 -1.49
CA LYS A 21 4.13 -3.94 -0.48
C LYS A 21 4.26 -3.31 0.91
N TYR A 22 3.52 -3.82 1.88
CA TYR A 22 3.82 -3.51 3.28
C TYR A 22 5.24 -3.98 3.64
N LEU A 23 5.94 -3.22 4.47
CA LEU A 23 7.22 -3.64 5.00
C LEU A 23 7.05 -4.99 5.70
N PHE A 24 8.06 -5.85 5.60
CA PHE A 24 8.05 -7.18 6.21
C PHE A 24 7.74 -7.16 7.72
N ALA A 25 8.03 -6.05 8.40
CA ALA A 25 7.69 -5.85 9.80
C ALA A 25 6.19 -6.00 10.09
N VAL A 26 5.30 -5.60 9.16
CA VAL A 26 3.84 -5.67 9.37
C VAL A 26 3.34 -7.12 9.48
N PRO A 27 3.60 -8.01 8.50
CA PRO A 27 3.21 -9.41 8.64
C PRO A 27 3.98 -10.12 9.76
N LEU A 28 5.23 -9.72 10.07
CA LEU A 28 6.01 -10.29 11.16
C LEU A 28 5.34 -10.05 12.52
N ILE A 29 4.75 -8.88 12.76
CA ILE A 29 3.98 -8.60 13.98
C ILE A 29 2.88 -9.64 14.17
N GLY A 30 2.12 -9.95 13.11
CA GLY A 30 1.08 -10.98 13.17
C GLY A 30 1.62 -12.36 13.48
N VAL A 31 2.77 -12.73 12.91
CA VAL A 31 3.44 -14.01 13.19
C VAL A 31 3.91 -14.09 14.65
N VAL A 32 4.54 -13.03 15.17
CA VAL A 32 4.98 -12.96 16.57
C VAL A 32 3.80 -13.04 17.52
N ASP A 33 2.68 -12.37 17.21
CA ASP A 33 1.46 -12.44 18.00
C ASP A 33 0.93 -13.88 18.10
N ILE A 34 0.84 -14.60 16.98
CA ILE A 34 0.44 -16.02 16.96
C ILE A 34 1.30 -16.85 17.92
N PHE A 35 2.63 -16.78 17.80
CA PHE A 35 3.53 -17.56 18.65
C PHE A 35 3.40 -17.19 20.11
N THR A 36 3.23 -15.92 20.42
CA THR A 36 3.05 -15.42 21.79
C THR A 36 1.76 -15.97 22.39
N MET A 37 0.65 -15.83 21.67
CA MET A 37 -0.67 -16.29 22.14
C MET A 37 -0.73 -17.81 22.32
N LEU A 38 -0.16 -18.58 21.38
CA LEU A 38 -0.07 -20.04 21.49
C LEU A 38 0.85 -20.47 22.66
N SER A 39 1.93 -19.74 22.90
CA SER A 39 2.81 -20.02 24.04
C SER A 39 2.08 -19.83 25.39
N PHE A 40 1.31 -18.75 25.52
CA PHE A 40 0.49 -18.53 26.71
C PHE A 40 -0.62 -19.59 26.86
N TYR A 41 -1.30 -19.93 25.77
CA TYR A 41 -2.30 -21.00 25.76
C TYR A 41 -1.75 -22.31 26.27
N ASN A 42 -0.56 -22.72 25.82
CA ASN A 42 0.07 -24.00 26.25
C ASN A 42 0.55 -24.01 27.69
N LYS A 43 0.82 -22.85 28.29
CA LYS A 43 1.24 -22.74 29.70
C LYS A 43 0.07 -22.70 30.66
N MET A 44 -1.17 -22.63 30.19
CA MET A 44 -2.34 -22.58 31.05
C MET A 44 -2.70 -23.95 31.59
N PRO A 45 -3.09 -24.03 32.89
CA PRO A 45 -3.58 -25.26 33.49
C PRO A 45 -4.86 -25.74 32.77
N ALA A 46 -5.03 -27.06 32.75
CA ALA A 46 -6.17 -27.68 32.05
C ALA A 46 -7.53 -27.32 32.70
N GLU A 47 -7.52 -27.09 34.02
CA GLU A 47 -8.73 -26.83 34.79
C GLU A 47 -8.98 -25.33 35.00
N GLY A 48 -10.20 -24.90 34.79
CA GLY A 48 -10.73 -23.65 35.34
C GLY A 48 -10.67 -22.37 34.53
N MET A 49 -10.03 -22.33 33.32
CA MET A 49 -9.87 -21.06 32.59
C MET A 49 -10.30 -21.11 31.11
N MET A 50 -11.48 -21.68 30.83
CA MET A 50 -11.96 -21.80 29.44
C MET A 50 -12.06 -20.46 28.75
N GLY A 51 -12.50 -19.40 29.44
CA GLY A 51 -12.57 -18.05 28.90
C GLY A 51 -11.20 -17.48 28.46
N ALA A 52 -10.16 -17.73 29.26
CA ALA A 52 -8.81 -17.29 28.92
C ALA A 52 -8.23 -18.07 27.72
N LYS A 53 -8.50 -19.36 27.60
CA LYS A 53 -8.10 -20.17 26.43
C LYS A 53 -8.77 -19.66 25.15
N ILE A 54 -10.07 -19.34 25.21
CA ILE A 54 -10.80 -18.74 24.09
C ILE A 54 -10.18 -17.39 23.70
N PHE A 55 -9.82 -16.56 24.68
CA PHE A 55 -9.16 -15.27 24.46
C PHE A 55 -7.85 -15.42 23.68
N TYR A 56 -6.96 -16.33 24.08
CA TYR A 56 -5.68 -16.54 23.38
C TYR A 56 -5.87 -17.07 21.96
N ILE A 57 -6.82 -18.00 21.76
CA ILE A 57 -7.15 -18.49 20.40
C ILE A 57 -7.66 -17.34 19.53
N PHE A 58 -8.55 -16.51 20.07
CA PHE A 58 -9.09 -15.38 19.34
C PHE A 58 -7.98 -14.41 18.87
N PHE A 59 -7.06 -14.03 19.76
CA PHE A 59 -5.96 -13.13 19.40
C PHE A 59 -4.96 -13.79 18.45
N ALA A 60 -4.69 -15.07 18.57
CA ALA A 60 -3.88 -15.80 17.58
C ALA A 60 -4.52 -15.77 16.17
N LEU A 61 -5.86 -15.88 16.08
CA LEU A 61 -6.57 -15.73 14.80
C LEU A 61 -6.50 -14.30 14.25
N VAL A 62 -6.55 -13.28 15.12
CA VAL A 62 -6.33 -11.88 14.74
C VAL A 62 -4.93 -11.69 14.17
N GLY A 63 -3.90 -12.22 14.84
CA GLY A 63 -2.52 -12.22 14.36
C GLY A 63 -2.37 -12.91 13.02
N ALA A 64 -3.05 -14.05 12.80
CA ALA A 64 -3.07 -14.74 11.52
C ALA A 64 -3.70 -13.88 10.41
N GLY A 65 -4.78 -13.15 10.72
CA GLY A 65 -5.40 -12.19 9.82
C GLY A 65 -4.45 -11.06 9.41
N PHE A 66 -3.71 -10.49 10.35
CA PHE A 66 -2.70 -9.46 10.08
C PHE A 66 -1.54 -9.98 9.24
N ALA A 67 -1.01 -11.17 9.55
CA ALA A 67 0.04 -11.80 8.77
C ALA A 67 -0.42 -12.03 7.33
N TYR A 68 -1.58 -12.65 7.14
CA TYR A 68 -2.17 -12.89 5.82
C TYR A 68 -2.36 -11.60 5.03
N TRP A 69 -2.94 -10.56 5.67
CA TRP A 69 -3.18 -9.26 5.05
C TRP A 69 -1.86 -8.61 4.60
N GLY A 70 -0.85 -8.58 5.46
CA GLY A 70 0.45 -7.98 5.15
C GLY A 70 1.22 -8.70 4.05
N PHE A 71 1.13 -10.04 3.97
CA PHE A 71 1.81 -10.79 2.90
C PHE A 71 1.09 -10.70 1.56
N ARG A 72 -0.24 -10.66 1.57
CA ARG A 72 -1.02 -10.74 0.33
C ARG A 72 -1.20 -9.40 -0.36
N TRP A 73 -1.31 -8.31 0.40
CA TRP A 73 -1.55 -6.99 -0.16
C TRP A 73 -0.33 -6.50 -0.94
N LYS A 74 -0.53 -6.14 -2.21
CA LYS A 74 0.54 -5.52 -3.01
C LYS A 74 -0.01 -4.70 -4.16
N ILE A 75 0.79 -3.73 -4.62
CA ILE A 75 0.60 -3.01 -5.87
C ILE A 75 1.78 -3.35 -6.77
N THR A 76 1.50 -3.72 -8.01
CA THR A 76 2.52 -3.87 -9.05
C THR A 76 2.32 -2.76 -10.07
N SER A 77 3.36 -1.98 -10.30
CA SER A 77 3.40 -0.88 -11.28
C SER A 77 4.15 -1.36 -12.51
N ASP A 78 3.44 -1.54 -13.60
CA ASP A 78 3.99 -1.91 -14.92
C ASP A 78 4.13 -0.69 -15.83
N ASN A 79 4.45 -0.90 -17.12
CA ASN A 79 4.60 0.18 -18.11
C ASN A 79 3.29 0.91 -18.42
N LYS A 80 2.13 0.27 -18.27
CA LYS A 80 0.83 0.76 -18.73
C LYS A 80 -0.18 0.96 -17.64
N GLN A 81 -0.05 0.22 -16.54
CA GLN A 81 -1.07 0.14 -15.51
C GLN A 81 -0.51 -0.16 -14.13
N LEU A 82 -1.32 0.10 -13.12
CA LEU A 82 -1.15 -0.33 -11.75
C LEU A 82 -2.06 -1.52 -11.50
N THR A 83 -1.50 -2.61 -11.05
CA THR A 83 -2.25 -3.79 -10.62
C THR A 83 -2.32 -3.80 -9.10
N ILE A 84 -3.50 -3.60 -8.54
CA ILE A 84 -3.74 -3.58 -7.10
C ILE A 84 -4.28 -4.94 -6.68
N ARG A 85 -3.53 -5.65 -5.84
CA ARG A 85 -3.94 -6.92 -5.26
C ARG A 85 -4.29 -6.69 -3.79
N PRO A 86 -5.58 -6.57 -3.44
CA PRO A 86 -5.99 -6.47 -2.05
C PRO A 86 -5.76 -7.79 -1.31
N ALA A 87 -5.69 -7.74 0.01
CA ALA A 87 -5.64 -8.95 0.84
C ALA A 87 -6.90 -9.79 0.68
N PHE A 88 -8.05 -9.11 0.62
CA PHE A 88 -9.37 -9.72 0.40
C PHE A 88 -10.01 -9.08 -0.83
N GLY A 89 -10.71 -9.89 -1.62
CA GLY A 89 -11.40 -9.42 -2.81
C GLY A 89 -10.65 -9.66 -4.12
N ARG A 90 -11.15 -9.02 -5.18
CA ARG A 90 -10.63 -9.19 -6.55
C ARG A 90 -9.50 -8.20 -6.83
N GLN A 91 -8.57 -8.62 -7.66
CA GLN A 91 -7.55 -7.76 -8.23
C GLN A 91 -8.20 -6.64 -9.04
N LYS A 92 -7.69 -5.40 -8.88
CA LYS A 92 -8.11 -4.23 -9.63
C LYS A 92 -6.95 -3.75 -10.49
N GLU A 93 -7.23 -3.43 -11.74
CA GLU A 93 -6.27 -2.81 -12.65
C GLU A 93 -6.68 -1.37 -12.89
N VAL A 94 -5.71 -0.47 -12.79
CA VAL A 94 -5.87 0.98 -13.00
C VAL A 94 -4.86 1.42 -14.03
N LYS A 95 -5.32 1.87 -15.18
CA LYS A 95 -4.44 2.43 -16.23
C LYS A 95 -3.94 3.79 -15.81
N TYR A 96 -2.69 4.12 -16.14
CA TYR A 96 -2.15 5.44 -15.82
C TYR A 96 -2.94 6.60 -16.46
N GLY A 97 -3.60 6.38 -17.61
CA GLY A 97 -4.49 7.36 -18.22
C GLY A 97 -5.74 7.71 -17.41
N GLU A 98 -6.16 6.80 -16.52
CA GLU A 98 -7.28 6.99 -15.59
C GLU A 98 -6.88 7.84 -14.38
N VAL A 99 -5.58 7.88 -14.04
CA VAL A 99 -5.08 8.67 -12.92
C VAL A 99 -4.89 10.11 -13.38
N LYS A 100 -5.70 11.03 -12.89
CA LYS A 100 -5.63 12.47 -13.27
C LYS A 100 -4.79 13.29 -12.31
N LYS A 101 -4.84 12.98 -11.02
CA LYS A 101 -4.05 13.68 -10.02
C LYS A 101 -3.61 12.74 -8.89
N VAL A 102 -2.55 13.15 -8.22
CA VAL A 102 -2.06 12.54 -6.99
C VAL A 102 -2.07 13.62 -5.91
N GLU A 103 -2.78 13.39 -4.83
CA GLU A 103 -2.78 14.26 -3.65
C GLU A 103 -1.79 13.71 -2.63
N ILE A 104 -0.82 14.53 -2.26
CA ILE A 104 0.24 14.19 -1.30
C ILE A 104 -0.12 14.86 0.02
N HIS A 105 -0.47 14.07 1.01
CA HIS A 105 -0.84 14.53 2.35
C HIS A 105 0.39 14.57 3.26
N ARG A 106 0.69 15.76 3.81
CA ARG A 106 1.80 15.97 4.72
C ARG A 106 1.33 16.37 6.11
N LYS A 107 2.01 15.87 7.15
CA LYS A 107 1.74 16.26 8.53
C LYS A 107 2.22 17.69 8.77
N ARG A 108 1.35 18.55 9.33
CA ARG A 108 1.66 19.94 9.64
C ARG A 108 2.87 20.11 10.56
N ARG A 109 3.03 19.22 11.56
CA ARG A 109 4.06 19.38 12.61
C ARG A 109 5.50 19.22 12.08
N ASN A 110 5.75 18.35 11.14
CA ASN A 110 7.11 17.99 10.68
C ASN A 110 7.23 17.88 9.16
N ASN A 111 6.21 18.30 8.43
CA ASN A 111 6.14 18.22 6.97
C ASN A 111 6.43 16.83 6.39
N SER A 112 6.34 15.77 7.23
CA SER A 112 6.56 14.40 6.77
C SER A 112 5.38 13.92 5.95
N LEU A 113 5.65 13.07 4.95
CA LEU A 113 4.63 12.40 4.16
C LEU A 113 3.75 11.52 5.06
N SER A 114 2.44 11.79 5.06
CA SER A 114 1.44 10.99 5.78
C SER A 114 0.95 9.83 4.92
N TYR A 115 0.50 10.15 3.73
CA TYR A 115 0.10 9.21 2.66
C TYR A 115 -0.07 10.01 1.36
N TYR A 116 -0.30 9.32 0.26
CA TYR A 116 -0.79 9.95 -0.96
C TYR A 116 -1.92 9.13 -1.58
N THR A 117 -2.80 9.81 -2.31
CA THR A 117 -3.95 9.22 -2.98
C THR A 117 -3.92 9.49 -4.46
N LEU A 118 -4.28 8.50 -5.25
CA LEU A 118 -4.47 8.62 -6.68
C LEU A 118 -5.96 8.84 -6.96
N HIS A 119 -6.28 9.81 -7.79
CA HIS A 119 -7.66 10.16 -8.14
C HIS A 119 -7.91 10.04 -9.64
N ASP A 120 -9.13 9.67 -9.99
CA ASP A 120 -9.63 9.69 -11.35
C ASP A 120 -10.10 11.10 -11.78
N GLU A 121 -10.74 11.19 -12.94
CA GLU A 121 -11.29 12.45 -13.48
C GLU A 121 -12.49 12.96 -12.67
N ASN A 122 -13.22 12.10 -11.96
CA ASN A 122 -14.36 12.45 -11.12
C ASN A 122 -13.92 12.85 -9.70
N GLY A 123 -12.64 12.71 -9.37
CA GLY A 123 -12.10 12.92 -8.04
C GLY A 123 -12.26 11.72 -7.09
N GLU A 124 -12.67 10.56 -7.61
CA GLU A 124 -12.75 9.34 -6.81
C GLU A 124 -11.36 8.79 -6.49
N ILE A 125 -11.19 8.26 -5.29
CA ILE A 125 -9.93 7.66 -4.85
C ILE A 125 -9.77 6.28 -5.48
N LEU A 126 -8.83 6.15 -6.40
CA LEU A 126 -8.45 4.88 -7.02
C LEU A 126 -7.56 4.04 -6.12
N LEU A 127 -6.63 4.70 -5.41
CA LEU A 127 -5.62 4.05 -4.58
C LEU A 127 -5.12 4.98 -3.48
N LYS A 128 -4.86 4.44 -2.30
CA LYS A 128 -4.18 5.12 -1.19
C LYS A 128 -2.89 4.38 -0.84
N VAL A 129 -1.78 5.11 -0.77
CA VAL A 129 -0.44 4.56 -0.52
C VAL A 129 0.17 5.23 0.71
N TYR A 130 0.74 4.44 1.59
CA TYR A 130 1.38 4.90 2.82
C TYR A 130 2.91 4.82 2.74
N PRO A 131 3.66 5.72 3.41
CA PRO A 131 5.12 5.70 3.42
C PRO A 131 5.73 4.42 4.02
N ILE A 132 4.97 3.72 4.87
CA ILE A 132 5.37 2.44 5.46
C ILE A 132 5.44 1.30 4.42
N MET A 133 4.95 1.52 3.21
CA MET A 133 5.04 0.54 2.14
C MET A 133 6.40 0.65 1.46
N SER A 134 7.03 -0.50 1.18
CA SER A 134 8.28 -0.53 0.42
C SER A 134 8.07 0.09 -0.96
N ASN A 135 9.07 0.79 -1.47
CA ASN A 135 9.07 1.42 -2.80
C ASN A 135 7.92 2.45 -3.03
N SER A 136 7.24 2.91 -1.97
CA SER A 136 6.17 3.92 -2.09
C SER A 136 6.68 5.24 -2.69
N GLY A 137 7.90 5.67 -2.29
CA GLY A 137 8.55 6.85 -2.84
C GLY A 137 8.91 6.68 -4.32
N GLU A 138 9.40 5.51 -4.71
CA GLU A 138 9.74 5.22 -6.12
C GLU A 138 8.49 5.19 -7.01
N LEU A 139 7.36 4.68 -6.48
CA LEU A 139 6.08 4.76 -7.17
C LEU A 139 5.67 6.21 -7.39
N LEU A 140 5.80 7.07 -6.38
CA LEU A 140 5.47 8.49 -6.49
C LEU A 140 6.34 9.20 -7.55
N GLU A 141 7.66 8.95 -7.56
CA GLU A 141 8.55 9.49 -8.60
C GLU A 141 8.22 8.97 -10.00
N ARG A 142 7.77 7.71 -10.12
CA ARG A 142 7.30 7.16 -11.39
C ARG A 142 6.06 7.88 -11.89
N LEU A 143 5.07 8.13 -11.03
CA LEU A 143 3.85 8.88 -11.37
C LEU A 143 4.18 10.30 -11.82
N LYS A 144 5.14 10.96 -11.15
CA LYS A 144 5.66 12.28 -11.55
C LYS A 144 6.30 12.27 -12.92
N ARG A 145 7.15 11.26 -13.23
CA ARG A 145 7.78 11.11 -14.56
C ARG A 145 6.76 10.87 -15.68
N LEU A 146 5.64 10.24 -15.36
CA LEU A 146 4.53 10.04 -16.31
C LEU A 146 3.72 11.32 -16.55
N GLY A 147 4.05 12.42 -15.87
CA GLY A 147 3.40 13.72 -16.05
C GLY A 147 2.05 13.86 -15.35
N ILE A 148 1.76 12.97 -14.38
CA ILE A 148 0.54 13.05 -13.60
C ILE A 148 0.66 14.24 -12.63
N LYS A 149 -0.41 15.05 -12.54
CA LYS A 149 -0.46 16.24 -11.68
C LYS A 149 -0.30 15.85 -10.22
N LEU A 150 0.66 16.47 -9.51
CA LEU A 150 0.86 16.31 -8.08
C LEU A 150 0.31 17.54 -7.35
N GLU A 151 -0.48 17.34 -6.32
CA GLU A 151 -1.01 18.38 -5.43
C GLU A 151 -0.57 18.07 -3.99
N GLU A 152 0.08 19.03 -3.34
CA GLU A 152 0.48 18.88 -1.94
C GLU A 152 -0.58 19.48 -1.01
N LEU A 153 -1.04 18.70 -0.06
CA LEU A 153 -2.00 19.09 0.97
C LEU A 153 -1.35 18.94 2.35
N VAL A 154 -1.54 19.95 3.19
CA VAL A 154 -1.07 19.90 4.58
C VAL A 154 -2.27 19.56 5.46
N ASP A 155 -2.24 18.40 6.09
CA ASP A 155 -3.28 17.98 7.03
C ASP A 155 -3.32 18.94 8.23
N ARG A 156 -4.53 19.38 8.61
CA ARG A 156 -4.78 20.29 9.73
C ARG A 156 -4.50 19.65 11.07
#